data_b2960a1205253e1aa97b98227e05a8ec
#
_entry.id   b2960a1205253e1aa97b98227e05a8ec
#
_cell.length_a   1.000
_cell.length_b   1.000
_cell.length_c   1.000
_cell.angle_alpha   90.00
_cell.angle_beta   90.00
_cell.angle_gamma   90.00
#
_symmetry.space_group_name_H-M   'P 1'
#
loop_
_entity.id
_entity.type
_entity.pdbx_description
1 polymer ?
#
loop_
_entity_poly.entity_id
_entity_poly.type
_entity_poly.pdbx_seq_one_letter_code
_entity_poly.pdbx_strand_id
1 'polypeptide(L)'
;MTYRNLTLSELAVLEEHGCHSNNWEAVWVADDFLANNIYNVRFDGEVRIGSNVRLANIGIIRTTDGASFGQGVTVSVKNEAGDGNVILYSDLSAQMAALMISRSEDKTLFGKLTEMVNKHLRENEIACTTIGNGVTINDCRELTNVMIGDNCELCGASRLIDCTLSVTPEAPIYIGDDVIMENVIAQAGATIVDGAKLYDSFVGEACHIGSGFTSENSLFFANSHMDNGEACAALCGPFSVSHHKSSLLIGGEYSFYNAGSGTNFSNHAYKMGPIHYGTMERGAKTASGAHILWPAQIGALSMALNKIQTHPDTSMLPFSYVIGNGRKTSVMPGQNLCTVGTYRDVMKWPKRDKRPQDGRKSLITFDWLSPYVIERIKAGVEFLERLQEEQGFDAEEYSCKGFTISSASLHRGLYYYDLALRMYGNAGDVAEWTDLLGLLAPTETVQQIDEDIQNGDIADITTLEERFLDIYESYEQWKGYAENDAEVEQAFEEWKNAVRRDAEREYEMGDVSDEQLTDFLESIK
;
A
#
# COMPACT_ATOMS: atom_id res chain seq x y z
N MET A 1 14.14 22.83 -18.24
CA MET A 1 15.62 22.79 -18.31
C MET A 1 16.03 22.87 -19.76
N THR A 2 17.12 23.60 -20.09
CA THR A 2 17.67 23.68 -21.46
C THR A 2 18.76 22.61 -21.59
N TYR A 3 18.69 21.83 -22.65
CA TYR A 3 19.71 20.83 -22.97
C TYR A 3 20.44 21.24 -24.24
N ARG A 4 21.74 20.95 -24.32
CA ARG A 4 22.60 21.20 -25.47
C ARG A 4 23.41 19.93 -25.81
N ASN A 5 23.98 19.91 -27.00
CA ASN A 5 24.97 18.90 -27.35
C ASN A 5 26.29 19.10 -26.60
N LEU A 6 27.06 18.04 -26.49
CA LEU A 6 28.42 18.05 -25.95
C LEU A 6 29.35 18.94 -26.78
N THR A 7 30.22 19.69 -26.11
CA THR A 7 31.33 20.40 -26.78
C THR A 7 32.46 19.42 -27.10
N LEU A 8 33.35 19.80 -28.04
CA LEU A 8 34.53 18.98 -28.38
C LEU A 8 35.46 18.74 -27.18
N SER A 9 35.58 19.70 -26.27
CA SER A 9 36.38 19.55 -25.06
C SER A 9 35.76 18.59 -24.06
N GLU A 10 34.43 18.58 -23.89
CA GLU A 10 33.71 17.62 -23.06
C GLU A 10 33.80 16.22 -23.62
N LEU A 11 33.66 16.04 -24.93
CA LEU A 11 33.86 14.77 -25.61
C LEU A 11 35.25 14.18 -25.37
N ALA A 12 36.30 14.99 -25.51
CA ALA A 12 37.67 14.52 -25.27
C ALA A 12 37.86 14.04 -23.82
N VAL A 13 37.27 14.73 -22.84
CA VAL A 13 37.30 14.31 -21.42
C VAL A 13 36.55 13.01 -21.22
N LEU A 14 35.34 12.85 -21.79
CA LEU A 14 34.55 11.62 -21.65
C LEU A 14 35.27 10.41 -22.26
N GLU A 15 35.89 10.56 -23.43
CA GLU A 15 36.67 9.50 -24.08
C GLU A 15 37.93 9.14 -23.26
N GLU A 16 38.63 10.12 -22.71
CA GLU A 16 39.78 9.91 -21.80
C GLU A 16 39.35 9.15 -20.53
N HIS A 17 38.12 9.39 -20.03
CA HIS A 17 37.53 8.71 -18.89
C HIS A 17 36.92 7.33 -19.25
N GLY A 18 37.14 6.82 -20.44
CA GLY A 18 36.66 5.51 -20.88
C GLY A 18 35.17 5.46 -21.20
N CYS A 19 34.55 6.59 -21.45
CA CYS A 19 33.16 6.63 -21.92
C CYS A 19 33.06 6.36 -23.42
N HIS A 20 31.97 5.72 -23.84
CA HIS A 20 31.73 5.34 -25.24
C HIS A 20 30.30 5.65 -25.67
N SER A 21 30.12 6.07 -26.91
CA SER A 21 28.82 6.15 -27.57
C SER A 21 28.95 5.81 -29.04
N ASN A 22 27.91 5.16 -29.60
CA ASN A 22 27.81 4.96 -31.05
C ASN A 22 27.40 6.26 -31.77
N ASN A 23 26.77 7.17 -31.05
CA ASN A 23 26.33 8.47 -31.56
C ASN A 23 26.34 9.53 -30.43
N TRP A 24 27.39 10.30 -30.32
CA TRP A 24 27.51 11.37 -29.34
C TRP A 24 26.52 12.53 -29.55
N GLU A 25 26.01 12.72 -30.80
CA GLU A 25 25.01 13.76 -31.09
C GLU A 25 23.65 13.46 -30.42
N ALA A 26 23.43 12.21 -30.04
CA ALA A 26 22.23 11.78 -29.30
C ALA A 26 22.36 11.96 -27.77
N VAL A 27 23.53 12.38 -27.27
CA VAL A 27 23.75 12.66 -25.85
C VAL A 27 23.58 14.16 -25.59
N TRP A 28 22.57 14.54 -24.86
CA TRP A 28 22.22 15.90 -24.50
C TRP A 28 22.56 16.18 -23.04
N VAL A 29 23.13 17.31 -22.76
CA VAL A 29 23.59 17.68 -21.42
C VAL A 29 23.06 19.05 -20.99
N ALA A 30 22.90 19.28 -19.70
CA ALA A 30 22.57 20.58 -19.15
C ALA A 30 23.67 21.61 -19.44
N ASP A 31 23.35 22.91 -19.42
CA ASP A 31 24.30 23.99 -19.75
C ASP A 31 25.54 24.00 -18.86
N ASP A 32 25.42 23.60 -17.60
CA ASP A 32 26.46 23.51 -16.57
C ASP A 32 26.96 22.06 -16.31
N PHE A 33 26.81 21.20 -17.30
CA PHE A 33 27.29 19.82 -17.24
C PHE A 33 28.81 19.75 -16.99
N LEU A 34 29.24 18.81 -16.18
CA LEU A 34 30.64 18.58 -15.81
C LEU A 34 31.13 17.22 -16.30
N ALA A 35 31.76 17.13 -17.45
CA ALA A 35 32.31 15.90 -18.02
C ALA A 35 33.28 15.18 -17.07
N ASN A 36 33.97 15.91 -16.19
CA ASN A 36 34.87 15.36 -15.17
C ASN A 36 34.19 14.50 -14.10
N ASN A 37 32.87 14.48 -14.04
CA ASN A 37 32.11 13.66 -13.10
C ASN A 37 31.65 12.31 -13.72
N ILE A 38 32.00 12.02 -14.97
CA ILE A 38 31.52 10.87 -15.71
C ILE A 38 32.70 9.95 -16.07
N TYR A 39 32.65 8.68 -15.67
CA TYR A 39 33.71 7.69 -15.87
C TYR A 39 33.16 6.34 -16.29
N ASN A 40 33.75 5.72 -17.31
CA ASN A 40 33.51 4.34 -17.74
C ASN A 40 31.99 4.06 -17.94
N VAL A 41 31.35 4.82 -18.83
CA VAL A 41 29.93 4.72 -19.15
C VAL A 41 29.74 4.51 -20.65
N ARG A 42 28.86 3.58 -21.03
CA ARG A 42 28.42 3.45 -22.41
C ARG A 42 27.05 4.08 -22.59
N PHE A 43 26.92 4.95 -23.62
CA PHE A 43 25.66 5.57 -24.01
C PHE A 43 25.19 5.01 -25.36
N ASP A 44 23.87 4.83 -25.54
CA ASP A 44 23.27 4.38 -26.79
C ASP A 44 21.85 4.98 -26.96
N GLY A 45 21.53 5.48 -28.17
CA GLY A 45 20.31 6.24 -28.41
C GLY A 45 20.26 7.61 -27.72
N GLU A 46 19.09 8.23 -27.65
CA GLU A 46 18.93 9.56 -27.06
C GLU A 46 18.97 9.49 -25.54
N VAL A 47 19.87 10.25 -24.92
CA VAL A 47 20.03 10.37 -23.46
C VAL A 47 20.15 11.83 -23.07
N ARG A 48 19.44 12.24 -22.01
CA ARG A 48 19.53 13.57 -21.42
C ARG A 48 20.12 13.50 -20.02
N ILE A 49 21.14 14.33 -19.75
CA ILE A 49 21.89 14.35 -18.49
C ILE A 49 21.77 15.75 -17.86
N GLY A 50 21.24 15.79 -16.65
CA GLY A 50 21.05 17.02 -15.88
C GLY A 50 22.33 17.63 -15.32
N SER A 51 22.16 18.67 -14.52
CA SER A 51 23.23 19.39 -13.82
C SER A 51 23.79 18.59 -12.65
N ASN A 52 25.10 18.75 -12.39
CA ASN A 52 25.78 18.13 -11.23
C ASN A 52 25.59 16.61 -11.10
N VAL A 53 25.46 15.91 -12.22
CA VAL A 53 25.32 14.45 -12.28
C VAL A 53 26.71 13.80 -12.11
N ARG A 54 26.74 12.64 -11.44
CA ARG A 54 27.92 11.78 -11.27
C ARG A 54 27.60 10.37 -11.75
N LEU A 55 28.36 9.87 -12.72
CA LEU A 55 28.18 8.54 -13.29
C LEU A 55 29.52 7.80 -13.28
N ALA A 56 29.56 6.59 -12.73
CA ALA A 56 30.75 5.78 -12.73
C ALA A 56 30.46 4.29 -12.91
N ASN A 57 31.23 3.62 -13.81
CA ASN A 57 31.18 2.19 -14.02
C ASN A 57 29.78 1.69 -14.44
N ILE A 58 29.19 2.28 -15.45
CA ILE A 58 27.86 1.89 -15.92
C ILE A 58 27.99 1.16 -17.26
N GLY A 59 27.52 -0.09 -17.29
CA GLY A 59 27.63 -0.96 -18.46
C GLY A 59 26.93 -0.37 -19.68
N ILE A 60 25.70 0.13 -19.52
CA ILE A 60 24.99 0.86 -20.58
C ILE A 60 23.87 1.74 -20.03
N ILE A 61 23.74 2.95 -20.60
CA ILE A 61 22.58 3.84 -20.47
C ILE A 61 22.03 4.06 -21.88
N ARG A 62 20.75 3.70 -22.11
CA ARG A 62 20.20 3.80 -23.47
C ARG A 62 18.70 4.10 -23.52
N THR A 63 18.28 4.59 -24.67
CA THR A 63 16.87 4.64 -25.09
C THR A 63 16.69 3.72 -26.31
N THR A 64 15.63 2.94 -26.32
CA THR A 64 15.23 2.07 -27.43
C THR A 64 13.90 2.52 -28.02
N ASP A 65 13.61 2.09 -29.25
CA ASP A 65 12.29 2.34 -29.85
C ASP A 65 11.19 1.63 -29.06
N GLY A 66 10.04 2.29 -28.91
CA GLY A 66 8.88 1.77 -28.20
C GLY A 66 9.01 1.75 -26.67
N ALA A 67 9.90 2.58 -26.11
CA ALA A 67 10.06 2.75 -24.68
C ALA A 67 8.76 3.19 -23.98
N SER A 68 8.39 2.50 -22.90
CA SER A 68 7.26 2.89 -22.06
C SER A 68 7.66 3.73 -20.84
N PHE A 69 8.89 3.58 -20.38
CA PHE A 69 9.36 4.13 -19.09
C PHE A 69 8.51 3.65 -17.89
N GLY A 70 7.80 2.51 -18.02
CA GLY A 70 6.82 2.03 -17.05
C GLY A 70 5.48 2.75 -17.11
N GLN A 71 5.33 3.78 -17.97
CA GLN A 71 4.09 4.56 -18.09
C GLN A 71 3.09 3.83 -19.01
N GLY A 72 1.81 3.86 -18.62
CA GLY A 72 0.74 3.24 -19.41
C GLY A 72 0.70 1.71 -19.36
N VAL A 73 1.58 1.08 -18.59
CA VAL A 73 1.53 -0.38 -18.35
C VAL A 73 0.27 -0.71 -17.57
N THR A 74 -0.51 -1.68 -18.06
CA THR A 74 -1.67 -2.18 -17.35
C THR A 74 -1.27 -3.34 -16.46
N VAL A 75 -1.52 -3.21 -15.17
CA VAL A 75 -1.24 -4.23 -14.16
C VAL A 75 -2.55 -4.77 -13.63
N SER A 76 -2.67 -6.11 -13.59
CA SER A 76 -3.83 -6.78 -12.99
C SER A 76 -3.49 -7.18 -11.57
N VAL A 77 -4.20 -6.58 -10.60
CA VAL A 77 -4.02 -6.86 -9.17
C VAL A 77 -5.23 -7.60 -8.59
N LYS A 78 -5.09 -8.12 -7.39
CA LYS A 78 -6.09 -8.92 -6.66
C LYS A 78 -6.25 -10.36 -7.19
N ASN A 79 -6.06 -10.61 -8.49
CA ASN A 79 -6.23 -11.95 -9.08
C ASN A 79 -5.19 -12.23 -10.18
N GLU A 80 -4.42 -13.30 -10.04
CA GLU A 80 -3.42 -13.74 -11.05
C GLU A 80 -4.05 -14.11 -12.42
N ALA A 81 -5.36 -14.42 -12.48
CA ALA A 81 -6.05 -14.73 -13.74
C ALA A 81 -6.38 -13.48 -14.58
N GLY A 82 -6.04 -12.29 -14.07
CA GLY A 82 -6.37 -11.01 -14.70
C GLY A 82 -7.73 -10.50 -14.24
N ASP A 83 -7.71 -9.45 -13.46
CA ASP A 83 -8.86 -8.69 -12.96
C ASP A 83 -8.32 -7.51 -12.15
N GLY A 84 -9.16 -6.53 -11.81
CA GLY A 84 -8.71 -5.38 -11.02
C GLY A 84 -7.59 -4.59 -11.72
N ASN A 85 -7.82 -4.21 -12.99
CA ASN A 85 -6.80 -3.54 -13.81
C ASN A 85 -6.53 -2.11 -13.35
N VAL A 86 -5.24 -1.77 -13.26
CA VAL A 86 -4.75 -0.42 -13.01
C VAL A 86 -3.73 -0.05 -14.08
N ILE A 87 -3.80 1.17 -14.58
CA ILE A 87 -2.82 1.70 -15.53
C ILE A 87 -1.76 2.47 -14.72
N LEU A 88 -0.50 2.11 -14.87
CA LEU A 88 0.60 2.76 -14.16
C LEU A 88 0.93 4.11 -14.78
N TYR A 89 1.14 5.12 -13.94
CA TYR A 89 1.68 6.43 -14.30
C TYR A 89 2.33 7.10 -13.07
N SER A 90 3.20 8.07 -13.31
CA SER A 90 4.06 8.64 -12.26
C SER A 90 3.31 9.25 -11.07
N ASP A 91 2.12 9.81 -11.34
CA ASP A 91 1.30 10.49 -10.33
C ASP A 91 0.18 9.60 -9.75
N LEU A 92 0.24 8.28 -9.97
CA LEU A 92 -0.79 7.36 -9.48
C LEU A 92 -0.92 7.44 -7.96
N SER A 93 -2.11 7.81 -7.48
CA SER A 93 -2.49 7.78 -6.07
C SER A 93 -3.14 6.45 -5.68
N ALA A 94 -3.14 6.14 -4.38
CA ALA A 94 -3.88 4.99 -3.85
C ALA A 94 -5.38 5.12 -4.14
N GLN A 95 -5.93 6.32 -4.08
CA GLN A 95 -7.33 6.64 -4.33
C GLN A 95 -7.72 6.35 -5.78
N MET A 96 -6.89 6.80 -6.72
CA MET A 96 -7.11 6.52 -8.15
C MET A 96 -7.05 5.02 -8.45
N ALA A 97 -6.08 4.31 -7.87
CA ALA A 97 -5.99 2.85 -8.01
C ALA A 97 -7.22 2.14 -7.42
N ALA A 98 -7.68 2.55 -6.23
CA ALA A 98 -8.87 2.02 -5.60
C ALA A 98 -10.13 2.24 -6.46
N LEU A 99 -10.26 3.44 -7.04
CA LEU A 99 -11.37 3.77 -7.91
C LEU A 99 -11.35 2.92 -9.20
N MET A 100 -10.21 2.82 -9.89
CA MET A 100 -10.07 1.99 -11.09
C MET A 100 -10.43 0.52 -10.81
N ILE A 101 -9.93 -0.04 -9.74
CA ILE A 101 -10.17 -1.44 -9.38
C ILE A 101 -11.64 -1.68 -9.05
N SER A 102 -12.24 -0.81 -8.23
CA SER A 102 -13.64 -0.97 -7.83
C SER A 102 -14.63 -0.74 -8.99
N ARG A 103 -14.21 -0.11 -10.07
CA ARG A 103 -14.98 0.15 -11.28
C ARG A 103 -14.56 -0.70 -12.48
N SER A 104 -13.68 -1.67 -12.30
CA SER A 104 -13.15 -2.52 -13.38
C SER A 104 -14.23 -3.28 -14.16
N GLU A 105 -15.35 -3.63 -13.51
CA GLU A 105 -16.50 -4.28 -14.15
C GLU A 105 -17.44 -3.29 -14.87
N ASP A 106 -17.47 -2.03 -14.49
CA ASP A 106 -18.22 -0.97 -15.19
C ASP A 106 -17.40 -0.45 -16.38
N LYS A 107 -17.67 -1.01 -17.56
CA LYS A 107 -16.94 -0.66 -18.78
C LYS A 107 -17.01 0.83 -19.14
N THR A 108 -18.06 1.53 -18.73
CA THR A 108 -18.25 2.95 -19.02
C THR A 108 -17.37 3.80 -18.12
N LEU A 109 -17.45 3.62 -16.82
CA LEU A 109 -16.63 4.33 -15.85
C LEU A 109 -15.15 3.99 -16.03
N PHE A 110 -14.80 2.71 -16.09
CA PHE A 110 -13.41 2.29 -16.31
C PHE A 110 -12.85 2.82 -17.63
N GLY A 111 -13.66 2.86 -18.69
CA GLY A 111 -13.29 3.46 -19.97
C GLY A 111 -12.97 4.95 -19.86
N LYS A 112 -13.76 5.72 -19.12
CA LYS A 112 -13.51 7.15 -18.87
C LYS A 112 -12.25 7.38 -18.00
N LEU A 113 -12.07 6.62 -16.92
CA LEU A 113 -10.86 6.65 -16.11
C LEU A 113 -9.62 6.34 -16.96
N THR A 114 -9.70 5.33 -17.82
CA THR A 114 -8.63 4.98 -18.78
C THR A 114 -8.33 6.14 -19.75
N GLU A 115 -9.36 6.83 -20.24
CA GLU A 115 -9.19 7.98 -21.13
C GLU A 115 -8.49 9.15 -20.44
N MET A 116 -8.84 9.44 -19.16
CA MET A 116 -8.18 10.45 -18.35
C MET A 116 -6.68 10.14 -18.17
N VAL A 117 -6.35 8.89 -17.82
CA VAL A 117 -4.95 8.44 -17.69
C VAL A 117 -4.22 8.58 -19.02
N ASN A 118 -4.79 8.11 -20.12
CA ASN A 118 -4.19 8.22 -21.45
C ASN A 118 -4.00 9.67 -21.92
N LYS A 119 -4.90 10.59 -21.53
CA LYS A 119 -4.73 12.03 -21.77
C LYS A 119 -3.53 12.57 -20.99
N HIS A 120 -3.47 12.27 -19.69
CA HIS A 120 -2.37 12.66 -18.81
C HIS A 120 -1.00 12.16 -19.32
N LEU A 121 -0.94 10.90 -19.77
CA LEU A 121 0.27 10.32 -20.34
C LEU A 121 0.74 11.04 -21.60
N ARG A 122 -0.18 11.42 -22.50
CA ARG A 122 0.17 12.19 -23.70
C ARG A 122 0.66 13.60 -23.39
N GLU A 123 0.10 14.24 -22.36
CA GLU A 123 0.51 15.58 -21.91
C GLU A 123 1.87 15.58 -21.21
N ASN A 124 2.27 14.43 -20.62
CA ASN A 124 3.51 14.23 -19.87
C ASN A 124 4.44 13.18 -20.53
N GLU A 125 4.45 13.11 -21.86
CA GLU A 125 5.23 12.11 -22.60
C GLU A 125 6.73 12.22 -22.30
N ILE A 126 7.33 11.06 -21.97
CA ILE A 126 8.77 10.92 -21.75
C ILE A 126 9.41 10.47 -23.08
N ALA A 127 10.19 11.35 -23.69
CA ALA A 127 10.74 11.10 -25.03
C ALA A 127 11.97 10.20 -25.05
N CYS A 128 12.80 10.23 -24.00
CA CYS A 128 14.06 9.51 -23.93
C CYS A 128 14.54 9.30 -22.50
N THR A 129 15.51 8.43 -22.32
CA THR A 129 16.21 8.24 -21.05
C THR A 129 16.72 9.57 -20.51
N THR A 130 16.27 9.93 -19.32
CA THR A 130 16.59 11.21 -18.69
C THR A 130 17.14 10.98 -17.29
N ILE A 131 18.29 11.58 -17.01
CA ILE A 131 18.94 11.60 -15.70
C ILE A 131 18.81 13.01 -15.14
N GLY A 132 18.07 13.15 -14.03
CA GLY A 132 17.81 14.42 -13.38
C GLY A 132 19.04 15.10 -12.78
N ASN A 133 18.84 16.25 -12.15
CA ASN A 133 19.92 17.00 -11.52
C ASN A 133 20.42 16.33 -10.25
N GLY A 134 21.72 16.47 -9.97
CA GLY A 134 22.30 15.97 -8.72
C GLY A 134 22.30 14.44 -8.56
N VAL A 135 21.90 13.70 -9.59
CA VAL A 135 21.85 12.23 -9.58
C VAL A 135 23.25 11.64 -9.49
N THR A 136 23.39 10.62 -8.67
CA THR A 136 24.61 9.80 -8.55
C THR A 136 24.32 8.37 -8.92
N ILE A 137 25.05 7.81 -9.91
CA ILE A 137 24.90 6.41 -10.34
C ILE A 137 26.27 5.75 -10.37
N ASN A 138 26.45 4.67 -9.62
CA ASN A 138 27.69 3.91 -9.56
C ASN A 138 27.46 2.42 -9.75
N ASP A 139 28.37 1.77 -10.48
CA ASP A 139 28.47 0.31 -10.58
C ASP A 139 27.18 -0.39 -11.06
N CYS A 140 26.39 0.27 -11.89
CA CYS A 140 25.16 -0.26 -12.46
C CYS A 140 25.42 -0.96 -13.80
N ARG A 141 24.75 -2.09 -14.07
CA ARG A 141 24.98 -2.85 -15.29
C ARG A 141 24.19 -2.31 -16.47
N GLU A 142 22.88 -2.09 -16.31
CA GLU A 142 22.00 -1.70 -17.42
C GLU A 142 20.90 -0.75 -16.96
N LEU A 143 20.81 0.39 -17.65
CA LEU A 143 19.75 1.40 -17.49
C LEU A 143 19.17 1.66 -18.88
N THR A 144 17.99 1.08 -19.16
CA THR A 144 17.33 1.16 -20.47
C THR A 144 15.95 1.78 -20.31
N ASN A 145 15.66 2.84 -21.09
CA ASN A 145 14.37 3.52 -21.05
C ASN A 145 14.02 3.98 -19.62
N VAL A 146 14.91 4.72 -18.98
CA VAL A 146 14.71 5.16 -17.59
C VAL A 146 14.50 6.67 -17.50
N MET A 147 13.54 7.08 -16.66
CA MET A 147 13.40 8.47 -16.21
C MET A 147 13.80 8.52 -14.74
N ILE A 148 14.91 9.16 -14.43
CA ILE A 148 15.44 9.28 -13.08
C ILE A 148 15.30 10.73 -12.61
N GLY A 149 14.49 10.93 -11.58
CA GLY A 149 14.26 12.24 -10.97
C GLY A 149 15.48 12.80 -10.25
N ASP A 150 15.41 14.06 -9.85
CA ASP A 150 16.52 14.80 -9.24
C ASP A 150 17.02 14.18 -7.92
N ASN A 151 18.32 14.26 -7.67
CA ASN A 151 19.00 13.82 -6.45
C ASN A 151 18.87 12.31 -6.13
N CYS A 152 18.37 11.48 -7.04
CA CYS A 152 18.37 10.04 -6.86
C CYS A 152 19.79 9.47 -6.76
N GLU A 153 19.92 8.40 -6.01
CA GLU A 153 21.16 7.63 -5.90
C GLU A 153 20.92 6.17 -6.30
N LEU A 154 21.70 5.67 -7.25
CA LEU A 154 21.70 4.28 -7.70
C LEU A 154 23.10 3.69 -7.49
N CYS A 155 23.18 2.61 -6.71
CA CYS A 155 24.45 1.97 -6.39
C CYS A 155 24.34 0.45 -6.57
N GLY A 156 25.10 -0.11 -7.54
CA GLY A 156 25.19 -1.55 -7.74
C GLY A 156 23.95 -2.20 -8.37
N ALA A 157 23.01 -1.45 -8.91
CA ALA A 157 21.80 -2.00 -9.52
C ALA A 157 22.14 -2.88 -10.74
N SER A 158 21.53 -4.05 -10.80
CA SER A 158 21.77 -4.98 -11.92
C SER A 158 21.10 -4.52 -13.21
N ARG A 159 19.80 -4.14 -13.14
CA ARG A 159 19.05 -3.79 -14.35
C ARG A 159 17.80 -2.98 -14.02
N LEU A 160 17.63 -1.83 -14.70
CA LEU A 160 16.39 -1.08 -14.77
C LEU A 160 15.98 -0.96 -16.24
N ILE A 161 14.80 -1.45 -16.60
CA ILE A 161 14.23 -1.37 -17.95
C ILE A 161 12.82 -0.84 -17.87
N ASP A 162 12.51 0.17 -18.69
CA ASP A 162 11.20 0.83 -18.70
C ASP A 162 10.75 1.24 -17.30
N CYS A 163 11.55 2.10 -16.64
CA CYS A 163 11.32 2.50 -15.26
C CYS A 163 11.29 4.02 -15.10
N THR A 164 10.43 4.50 -14.20
CA THR A 164 10.39 5.90 -13.76
C THR A 164 10.63 6.01 -12.26
N LEU A 165 11.58 6.86 -11.86
CA LEU A 165 11.84 7.26 -10.49
C LEU A 165 11.33 8.69 -10.30
N SER A 166 10.09 8.83 -9.81
CA SER A 166 9.40 10.12 -9.63
C SER A 166 9.64 10.66 -8.23
N VAL A 167 10.26 11.81 -8.11
CA VAL A 167 10.72 12.38 -6.83
C VAL A 167 10.06 13.72 -6.51
N THR A 168 10.15 14.11 -5.25
CA THR A 168 10.06 15.51 -4.79
C THR A 168 11.45 15.99 -4.36
N PRO A 169 11.71 17.29 -4.27
CA PRO A 169 13.04 17.82 -3.88
C PRO A 169 13.52 17.29 -2.52
N GLU A 170 12.60 17.04 -1.59
CA GLU A 170 12.88 16.61 -0.22
C GLU A 170 12.99 15.08 -0.06
N ALA A 171 12.54 14.32 -1.07
CA ALA A 171 12.45 12.87 -0.99
C ALA A 171 12.99 12.17 -2.25
N PRO A 172 14.31 12.14 -2.44
CA PRO A 172 14.93 11.37 -3.51
C PRO A 172 14.74 9.86 -3.31
N ILE A 173 14.94 9.10 -4.37
CA ILE A 173 14.86 7.64 -4.36
C ILE A 173 16.25 7.04 -4.29
N TYR A 174 16.38 5.96 -3.50
CA TYR A 174 17.59 5.16 -3.43
C TYR A 174 17.36 3.75 -4.01
N ILE A 175 18.22 3.36 -4.97
CA ILE A 175 18.26 2.00 -5.54
C ILE A 175 19.60 1.37 -5.22
N GLY A 176 19.58 0.23 -4.52
CA GLY A 176 20.79 -0.45 -4.06
C GLY A 176 21.24 -1.63 -4.90
N ASP A 177 22.13 -2.43 -4.30
CA ASP A 177 22.83 -3.50 -4.95
C ASP A 177 21.91 -4.61 -5.49
N ASP A 178 22.28 -5.14 -6.67
CA ASP A 178 21.66 -6.28 -7.34
C ASP A 178 20.14 -6.14 -7.64
N VAL A 179 19.59 -4.95 -7.54
CA VAL A 179 18.17 -4.67 -7.85
C VAL A 179 17.89 -4.90 -9.34
N ILE A 180 16.76 -5.54 -9.63
CA ILE A 180 16.20 -5.72 -10.98
C ILE A 180 14.81 -5.12 -11.01
N MET A 181 14.55 -4.22 -11.96
CA MET A 181 13.24 -3.59 -12.18
C MET A 181 12.90 -3.59 -13.67
N GLU A 182 11.70 -4.03 -14.03
CA GLU A 182 11.15 -3.95 -15.40
C GLU A 182 9.69 -3.50 -15.36
N ASN A 183 9.34 -2.45 -16.12
CA ASN A 183 8.02 -1.82 -16.11
C ASN A 183 7.61 -1.37 -14.69
N VAL A 184 8.48 -0.62 -14.04
CA VAL A 184 8.27 -0.20 -12.64
C VAL A 184 8.27 1.32 -12.52
N ILE A 185 7.30 1.84 -11.78
CA ILE A 185 7.29 3.23 -11.33
C ILE A 185 7.54 3.24 -9.82
N ALA A 186 8.51 4.03 -9.38
CA ALA A 186 8.76 4.31 -7.97
C ALA A 186 8.55 5.79 -7.66
N GLN A 187 7.91 6.07 -6.53
CA GLN A 187 7.59 7.43 -6.08
C GLN A 187 8.51 7.91 -4.95
N ALA A 188 8.42 9.20 -4.67
CA ALA A 188 9.26 9.97 -3.77
C ALA A 188 9.60 9.26 -2.45
N GLY A 189 10.87 9.22 -2.10
CA GLY A 189 11.38 8.63 -0.86
C GLY A 189 11.37 7.09 -0.83
N ALA A 190 11.05 6.43 -1.94
CA ALA A 190 11.15 4.98 -2.02
C ALA A 190 12.61 4.51 -1.90
N THR A 191 12.81 3.37 -1.27
CA THR A 191 14.09 2.69 -1.12
C THR A 191 13.93 1.26 -1.61
N ILE A 192 14.69 0.87 -2.66
CA ILE A 192 14.64 -0.48 -3.25
C ILE A 192 16.05 -1.04 -3.26
N VAL A 193 16.30 -2.13 -2.52
CA VAL A 193 17.67 -2.55 -2.19
C VAL A 193 17.85 -4.07 -2.14
N ASP A 194 19.09 -4.50 -1.98
CA ASP A 194 19.49 -5.84 -1.56
C ASP A 194 18.89 -6.96 -2.44
N GLY A 195 19.02 -6.82 -3.75
CA GLY A 195 18.61 -7.86 -4.70
C GLY A 195 17.10 -8.00 -4.88
N ALA A 196 16.31 -6.99 -4.56
CA ALA A 196 14.88 -6.97 -4.86
C ALA A 196 14.62 -7.07 -6.37
N LYS A 197 13.56 -7.78 -6.76
CA LYS A 197 13.19 -7.99 -8.17
C LYS A 197 11.72 -7.62 -8.37
N LEU A 198 11.48 -6.62 -9.18
CA LEU A 198 10.15 -6.07 -9.41
C LEU A 198 9.83 -6.09 -10.90
N TYR A 199 8.69 -6.64 -11.24
CA TYR A 199 8.18 -6.72 -12.62
C TYR A 199 6.74 -6.21 -12.64
N ASP A 200 6.40 -5.37 -13.62
CA ASP A 200 5.04 -4.83 -13.79
C ASP A 200 4.44 -4.36 -12.44
N SER A 201 5.18 -3.52 -11.74
CA SER A 201 4.88 -3.18 -10.34
C SER A 201 4.96 -1.68 -10.07
N PHE A 202 4.27 -1.25 -9.02
CA PHE A 202 4.28 0.13 -8.56
C PHE A 202 4.75 0.23 -7.11
N VAL A 203 5.68 1.14 -6.86
CA VAL A 203 6.25 1.40 -5.52
C VAL A 203 5.95 2.84 -5.12
N GLY A 204 4.99 3.03 -4.27
CA GLY A 204 4.53 4.33 -3.80
C GLY A 204 5.50 5.05 -2.86
N GLU A 205 5.04 6.20 -2.36
CA GLU A 205 5.81 7.13 -1.54
C GLU A 205 6.37 6.48 -0.27
N ALA A 206 7.64 6.73 0.02
CA ALA A 206 8.34 6.29 1.23
C ALA A 206 8.26 4.76 1.50
N CYS A 207 8.03 3.96 0.46
CA CYS A 207 8.08 2.50 0.55
C CYS A 207 9.50 1.99 0.70
N HIS A 208 9.65 0.85 1.35
CA HIS A 208 10.90 0.09 1.43
C HIS A 208 10.69 -1.31 0.85
N ILE A 209 11.49 -1.68 -0.16
CA ILE A 209 11.49 -3.01 -0.75
C ILE A 209 12.91 -3.55 -0.72
N GLY A 210 13.15 -4.68 -0.04
CA GLY A 210 14.53 -5.14 0.14
C GLY A 210 14.68 -6.63 0.40
N SER A 211 15.91 -6.99 0.77
CA SER A 211 16.28 -8.35 1.22
C SER A 211 15.88 -9.47 0.25
N GLY A 212 15.99 -9.21 -1.07
CA GLY A 212 15.65 -10.19 -2.11
C GLY A 212 14.16 -10.42 -2.32
N PHE A 213 13.29 -9.49 -1.89
CA PHE A 213 11.85 -9.56 -2.17
C PHE A 213 11.57 -9.63 -3.68
N THR A 214 10.57 -10.42 -4.06
CA THR A 214 10.14 -10.55 -5.45
C THR A 214 8.71 -10.08 -5.63
N SER A 215 8.45 -9.35 -6.72
CA SER A 215 7.11 -8.84 -7.04
C SER A 215 6.79 -8.98 -8.51
N GLU A 216 5.56 -9.39 -8.80
CA GLU A 216 4.99 -9.40 -10.14
C GLU A 216 3.54 -8.91 -10.08
N ASN A 217 3.15 -8.03 -11.02
CA ASN A 217 1.79 -7.48 -11.12
C ASN A 217 1.25 -6.94 -9.79
N SER A 218 2.06 -6.18 -9.02
CA SER A 218 1.66 -5.75 -7.67
C SER A 218 1.89 -4.26 -7.44
N LEU A 219 1.03 -3.67 -6.61
CA LEU A 219 1.13 -2.27 -6.24
C LEU A 219 1.34 -2.14 -4.72
N PHE A 220 2.31 -1.32 -4.35
CA PHE A 220 2.63 -1.01 -2.95
C PHE A 220 2.48 0.49 -2.72
N PHE A 221 1.51 0.90 -1.90
CA PHE A 221 1.28 2.31 -1.60
C PHE A 221 1.98 2.75 -0.32
N ALA A 222 1.92 4.02 -0.05
CA ALA A 222 2.72 4.79 0.89
C ALA A 222 3.12 4.08 2.19
N ASN A 223 4.40 4.18 2.55
CA ASN A 223 4.99 3.59 3.75
C ASN A 223 4.89 2.05 3.85
N SER A 224 4.62 1.35 2.75
CA SER A 224 4.69 -0.12 2.73
C SER A 224 6.13 -0.61 2.88
N HIS A 225 6.31 -1.75 3.56
CA HIS A 225 7.63 -2.32 3.84
C HIS A 225 7.64 -3.81 3.49
N MET A 226 8.38 -4.16 2.43
CA MET A 226 8.46 -5.51 1.90
C MET A 226 9.90 -5.99 1.90
N ASP A 227 10.21 -6.98 2.73
CA ASP A 227 11.49 -7.66 2.78
C ASP A 227 11.30 -9.17 2.64
N ASN A 228 12.23 -9.82 1.96
CA ASN A 228 12.15 -11.26 1.75
C ASN A 228 10.81 -11.65 1.08
N GLY A 229 10.44 -12.88 0.93
CA GLY A 229 9.11 -13.26 0.47
C GLY A 229 8.76 -12.86 -0.96
N GLU A 230 7.47 -12.90 -1.28
CA GLU A 230 6.96 -12.69 -2.63
C GLU A 230 5.58 -12.01 -2.60
N ALA A 231 5.32 -11.17 -3.60
CA ALA A 231 3.97 -10.69 -3.95
C ALA A 231 3.67 -10.97 -5.41
N CYS A 232 2.47 -11.48 -5.69
CA CYS A 232 1.97 -11.69 -7.03
C CYS A 232 0.50 -11.25 -7.10
N ALA A 233 0.18 -10.35 -8.02
CA ALA A 233 -1.15 -9.76 -8.15
C ALA A 233 -1.69 -9.16 -6.83
N ALA A 234 -0.82 -8.57 -6.03
CA ALA A 234 -1.18 -8.02 -4.72
C ALA A 234 -1.43 -6.52 -4.78
N LEU A 235 -2.54 -6.07 -4.18
CA LEU A 235 -2.85 -4.66 -3.98
C LEU A 235 -2.55 -4.30 -2.52
N CYS A 236 -1.40 -3.71 -2.28
CA CYS A 236 -0.96 -3.31 -0.95
C CYS A 236 -1.19 -1.81 -0.73
N GLY A 237 -2.27 -1.46 -0.07
CA GLY A 237 -2.54 -0.11 0.41
C GLY A 237 -1.51 0.37 1.44
N PRO A 238 -1.66 1.60 1.96
CA PRO A 238 -0.68 2.23 2.84
C PRO A 238 -0.32 1.38 4.06
N PHE A 239 0.93 1.49 4.53
CA PHE A 239 1.43 0.80 5.73
C PHE A 239 1.28 -0.72 5.71
N SER A 240 1.24 -1.33 4.52
CA SER A 240 1.31 -2.79 4.40
C SER A 240 2.73 -3.29 4.65
N VAL A 241 2.88 -4.26 5.56
CA VAL A 241 4.18 -4.75 6.01
C VAL A 241 4.29 -6.26 5.87
N SER A 242 5.32 -6.72 5.16
CA SER A 242 5.72 -8.13 5.05
C SER A 242 7.24 -8.22 5.01
N HIS A 243 7.90 -8.48 6.15
CA HIS A 243 9.36 -8.43 6.24
C HIS A 243 10.01 -9.74 6.69
N HIS A 244 9.25 -10.83 6.78
CA HIS A 244 9.76 -12.13 7.15
C HIS A 244 9.91 -13.07 5.95
N LYS A 245 10.89 -13.98 5.99
CA LYS A 245 11.05 -15.04 5.00
C LYS A 245 9.81 -15.94 4.93
N SER A 246 9.57 -16.51 3.76
CA SER A 246 8.45 -17.43 3.50
C SER A 246 7.06 -16.79 3.64
N SER A 247 6.94 -15.48 3.52
CA SER A 247 5.65 -14.81 3.41
C SER A 247 5.28 -14.65 1.95
N LEU A 248 4.05 -15.05 1.58
CA LEU A 248 3.53 -14.99 0.22
C LEU A 248 2.25 -14.17 0.21
N LEU A 249 2.25 -13.07 -0.53
CA LEU A 249 1.08 -12.22 -0.78
C LEU A 249 0.56 -12.53 -2.19
N ILE A 250 -0.20 -13.59 -2.34
CA ILE A 250 -0.72 -14.03 -3.65
C ILE A 250 -2.16 -13.59 -3.81
N GLY A 251 -2.36 -12.63 -4.72
CA GLY A 251 -3.66 -11.97 -4.92
C GLY A 251 -4.08 -11.14 -3.70
N GLY A 252 -5.28 -10.57 -3.76
CA GLY A 252 -5.91 -9.90 -2.64
C GLY A 252 -5.53 -8.42 -2.44
N GLU A 253 -6.30 -7.80 -1.56
CA GLU A 253 -6.19 -6.41 -1.16
C GLU A 253 -5.81 -6.31 0.31
N TYR A 254 -4.87 -5.44 0.62
CA TYR A 254 -4.30 -5.24 1.94
C TYR A 254 -4.21 -3.75 2.25
N SER A 255 -4.49 -3.32 3.48
CA SER A 255 -4.33 -1.91 3.89
C SER A 255 -3.98 -1.83 5.37
N PHE A 256 -2.99 -1.05 5.75
CA PHE A 256 -2.43 -1.02 7.11
C PHE A 256 -2.15 -2.42 7.66
N TYR A 257 -1.83 -3.31 6.77
CA TYR A 257 -1.70 -4.74 7.01
C TYR A 257 -0.33 -5.10 7.58
N ASN A 258 -0.28 -6.10 8.46
CA ASN A 258 0.98 -6.64 8.96
C ASN A 258 1.00 -8.17 8.87
N ALA A 259 1.91 -8.70 8.04
CA ALA A 259 2.09 -10.13 7.87
C ALA A 259 2.92 -10.73 9.02
N GLY A 260 2.39 -11.75 9.68
CA GLY A 260 3.19 -12.63 10.55
C GLY A 260 4.18 -13.46 9.74
N SER A 261 5.24 -13.92 10.37
CA SER A 261 6.25 -14.77 9.74
C SER A 261 5.64 -16.04 9.12
N GLY A 262 5.96 -16.35 7.87
CA GLY A 262 5.43 -17.52 7.19
C GLY A 262 3.96 -17.42 6.80
N THR A 263 3.38 -16.23 6.78
CA THR A 263 2.04 -16.00 6.26
C THR A 263 1.95 -16.40 4.79
N ASN A 264 0.87 -17.08 4.42
CA ASN A 264 0.62 -17.51 3.06
C ASN A 264 -0.83 -17.22 2.67
N PHE A 265 -1.02 -16.62 1.50
CA PHE A 265 -2.33 -16.49 0.88
C PHE A 265 -2.41 -17.40 -0.35
N SER A 266 -3.56 -18.00 -0.58
CA SER A 266 -3.77 -18.88 -1.72
C SER A 266 -5.08 -18.52 -2.43
N ASN A 267 -4.99 -18.30 -3.74
CA ASN A 267 -6.11 -18.00 -4.62
C ASN A 267 -6.66 -19.23 -5.35
N HIS A 268 -6.12 -20.42 -5.08
CA HIS A 268 -6.58 -21.67 -5.66
C HIS A 268 -7.67 -22.33 -4.80
N ALA A 269 -8.90 -22.33 -5.28
CA ALA A 269 -9.93 -23.25 -4.79
C ALA A 269 -9.79 -24.62 -5.46
N TYR A 270 -8.74 -25.36 -5.13
CA TYR A 270 -8.48 -26.73 -5.57
C TYR A 270 -8.82 -27.04 -7.03
N LYS A 271 -7.85 -27.01 -7.92
CA LYS A 271 -7.97 -27.42 -9.34
C LYS A 271 -8.93 -26.59 -10.20
N MET A 272 -9.55 -25.56 -9.65
CA MET A 272 -10.49 -24.68 -10.38
C MET A 272 -9.78 -23.47 -11.01
N GLY A 273 -8.48 -23.31 -10.79
CA GLY A 273 -7.69 -22.16 -11.26
C GLY A 273 -7.63 -21.00 -10.28
N PRO A 274 -6.76 -20.00 -10.54
CA PRO A 274 -6.52 -18.85 -9.66
C PRO A 274 -7.55 -17.75 -9.94
N ILE A 275 -8.79 -17.96 -9.57
CA ILE A 275 -9.92 -17.05 -9.85
C ILE A 275 -10.46 -16.34 -8.61
N HIS A 276 -9.79 -16.52 -7.47
CA HIS A 276 -10.28 -15.99 -6.21
C HIS A 276 -9.30 -14.97 -5.63
N TYR A 277 -9.85 -13.91 -5.11
CA TYR A 277 -9.16 -12.91 -4.30
C TYR A 277 -10.02 -12.58 -3.07
N GLY A 278 -9.42 -11.94 -2.09
CA GLY A 278 -10.10 -11.49 -0.88
C GLY A 278 -9.48 -10.23 -0.33
N THR A 279 -9.91 -9.84 0.85
CA THR A 279 -9.47 -8.59 1.45
C THR A 279 -9.05 -8.80 2.90
N MET A 280 -7.90 -8.25 3.23
CA MET A 280 -7.51 -7.94 4.60
C MET A 280 -7.79 -6.45 4.82
N GLU A 281 -8.95 -6.11 5.39
CA GLU A 281 -9.33 -4.71 5.58
C GLU A 281 -8.34 -3.96 6.48
N ARG A 282 -8.42 -2.63 6.47
CA ARG A 282 -7.47 -1.74 7.15
C ARG A 282 -7.13 -2.18 8.58
N GLY A 283 -5.84 -2.30 8.85
CA GLY A 283 -5.32 -2.70 10.16
C GLY A 283 -5.46 -4.18 10.49
N ALA A 284 -6.00 -4.99 9.58
CA ALA A 284 -6.00 -6.43 9.75
C ALA A 284 -4.58 -7.00 9.72
N LYS A 285 -4.35 -8.11 10.39
CA LYS A 285 -3.03 -8.76 10.47
C LYS A 285 -3.14 -10.28 10.55
N THR A 286 -2.02 -10.93 10.28
CA THR A 286 -1.90 -12.38 10.41
C THR A 286 -0.90 -12.75 11.50
N ALA A 287 -1.20 -13.81 12.23
CA ALA A 287 -0.24 -14.45 13.11
C ALA A 287 0.81 -15.22 12.31
N SER A 288 1.93 -15.56 12.95
CA SER A 288 2.97 -16.40 12.34
C SER A 288 2.40 -17.74 11.88
N GLY A 289 2.74 -18.14 10.65
CA GLY A 289 2.28 -19.38 10.03
C GLY A 289 0.80 -19.38 9.62
N ALA A 290 0.12 -18.25 9.62
CA ALA A 290 -1.24 -18.16 9.11
C ALA A 290 -1.30 -18.48 7.61
N HIS A 291 -2.31 -19.23 7.19
CA HIS A 291 -2.57 -19.54 5.79
C HIS A 291 -4.04 -19.28 5.48
N ILE A 292 -4.31 -18.32 4.63
CA ILE A 292 -5.68 -17.90 4.28
C ILE A 292 -5.97 -18.29 2.84
N LEU A 293 -7.07 -18.99 2.65
CA LEU A 293 -7.55 -19.40 1.33
C LEU A 293 -8.62 -18.42 0.85
N TRP A 294 -8.37 -17.78 -0.29
CA TRP A 294 -9.34 -16.91 -0.94
C TRP A 294 -10.54 -17.67 -1.55
N PRO A 295 -11.73 -17.06 -1.66
CA PRO A 295 -12.07 -15.71 -1.23
C PRO A 295 -12.44 -15.66 0.27
N ALA A 296 -11.69 -14.88 1.04
CA ALA A 296 -12.03 -14.56 2.42
C ALA A 296 -12.05 -13.03 2.57
N GLN A 297 -12.96 -12.50 3.39
CA GLN A 297 -13.03 -11.09 3.76
C GLN A 297 -12.75 -11.00 5.26
N ILE A 298 -11.60 -10.43 5.61
CA ILE A 298 -11.19 -10.29 7.01
C ILE A 298 -11.40 -8.84 7.43
N GLY A 299 -12.33 -8.64 8.34
CA GLY A 299 -12.77 -7.31 8.79
C GLY A 299 -11.66 -6.46 9.40
N ALA A 300 -11.89 -5.16 9.43
CA ALA A 300 -10.93 -4.17 9.89
C ALA A 300 -10.35 -4.48 11.28
N LEU A 301 -9.04 -4.22 11.47
CA LEU A 301 -8.34 -4.37 12.75
C LEU A 301 -8.43 -5.78 13.35
N SER A 302 -8.76 -6.78 12.53
CA SER A 302 -8.87 -8.18 12.94
C SER A 302 -7.54 -8.91 12.85
N MET A 303 -7.44 -10.04 13.54
CA MET A 303 -6.28 -10.93 13.50
C MET A 303 -6.67 -12.31 13.01
N ALA A 304 -6.06 -12.75 11.90
CA ALA A 304 -6.23 -14.07 11.34
C ALA A 304 -5.14 -15.02 11.84
N LEU A 305 -5.55 -16.19 12.32
CA LEU A 305 -4.66 -17.19 12.93
C LEU A 305 -4.85 -18.57 12.28
N ASN A 306 -3.76 -19.30 12.18
CA ASN A 306 -3.72 -20.67 11.68
C ASN A 306 -4.17 -20.79 10.20
N LYS A 307 -4.67 -21.96 9.80
CA LYS A 307 -5.08 -22.23 8.43
C LYS A 307 -6.59 -22.07 8.26
N ILE A 308 -7.00 -21.01 7.55
CA ILE A 308 -8.39 -20.64 7.25
C ILE A 308 -8.74 -21.14 5.85
N GLN A 309 -9.69 -22.10 5.76
CA GLN A 309 -10.05 -22.77 4.51
C GLN A 309 -11.52 -22.62 4.13
N THR A 310 -12.30 -21.89 4.92
CA THR A 310 -13.78 -21.87 4.82
C THR A 310 -14.33 -20.61 4.18
N HIS A 311 -13.47 -19.73 3.70
CA HIS A 311 -13.80 -18.46 3.05
C HIS A 311 -14.78 -17.59 3.88
N PRO A 312 -14.45 -17.24 5.14
CA PRO A 312 -15.32 -16.41 5.96
C PRO A 312 -15.40 -14.99 5.40
N ASP A 313 -16.57 -14.38 5.52
CA ASP A 313 -16.77 -12.96 5.41
C ASP A 313 -17.04 -12.40 6.80
N THR A 314 -16.06 -11.66 7.32
CA THR A 314 -16.10 -11.00 8.63
C THR A 314 -16.01 -9.49 8.53
N SER A 315 -16.31 -8.90 7.36
CA SER A 315 -16.23 -7.45 7.11
C SER A 315 -17.07 -6.63 8.11
N MET A 316 -18.24 -7.13 8.51
CA MET A 316 -19.09 -6.51 9.54
C MET A 316 -18.65 -6.80 10.98
N LEU A 317 -17.59 -7.56 11.20
CA LEU A 317 -17.10 -7.95 12.53
C LEU A 317 -15.66 -7.45 12.75
N PRO A 318 -15.42 -6.13 12.80
CA PRO A 318 -14.06 -5.59 13.03
C PRO A 318 -13.50 -6.04 14.37
N PHE A 319 -12.18 -5.91 14.55
CA PHE A 319 -11.46 -6.35 15.75
C PHE A 319 -11.64 -7.82 16.12
N SER A 320 -11.97 -8.67 15.17
CA SER A 320 -12.16 -10.10 15.43
C SER A 320 -10.85 -10.87 15.49
N TYR A 321 -10.84 -11.95 16.29
CA TYR A 321 -9.93 -13.06 16.01
C TYR A 321 -10.64 -14.04 15.08
N VAL A 322 -10.00 -14.35 13.95
CA VAL A 322 -10.47 -15.31 12.95
C VAL A 322 -9.52 -16.50 12.98
N ILE A 323 -9.96 -17.61 13.50
CA ILE A 323 -9.11 -18.75 13.87
C ILE A 323 -9.44 -19.97 13.04
N GLY A 324 -8.52 -20.40 12.20
CA GLY A 324 -8.62 -21.68 11.50
C GLY A 324 -8.44 -22.85 12.45
N ASN A 325 -9.40 -23.78 12.46
CA ASN A 325 -9.38 -24.98 13.29
C ASN A 325 -9.73 -26.22 12.45
N GLY A 326 -8.75 -26.72 11.72
CA GLY A 326 -8.93 -27.80 10.76
C GLY A 326 -9.83 -27.38 9.59
N ARG A 327 -11.02 -27.99 9.47
CA ARG A 327 -12.00 -27.66 8.42
C ARG A 327 -13.03 -26.61 8.84
N LYS A 328 -12.92 -26.10 10.05
CA LYS A 328 -13.81 -25.06 10.60
C LYS A 328 -13.00 -23.78 10.80
N THR A 329 -13.69 -22.66 10.77
CA THR A 329 -13.15 -21.37 11.21
C THR A 329 -14.03 -20.86 12.35
N SER A 330 -13.40 -20.49 13.46
CA SER A 330 -14.08 -19.88 14.59
C SER A 330 -13.78 -18.38 14.61
N VAL A 331 -14.79 -17.56 14.87
CA VAL A 331 -14.66 -16.11 14.99
C VAL A 331 -14.99 -15.68 16.42
N MET A 332 -14.15 -14.79 16.95
CA MET A 332 -14.34 -14.14 18.24
C MET A 332 -14.49 -12.63 18.00
N PRO A 333 -15.72 -12.12 17.82
CA PRO A 333 -15.97 -10.72 17.50
C PRO A 333 -15.40 -9.77 18.54
N GLY A 334 -14.81 -8.64 18.13
CA GLY A 334 -14.31 -7.59 19.03
C GLY A 334 -13.09 -7.96 19.87
N GLN A 335 -12.63 -9.21 19.87
CA GLN A 335 -11.58 -9.72 20.77
C GLN A 335 -10.26 -8.95 20.65
N ASN A 336 -9.91 -8.47 19.46
CA ASN A 336 -8.67 -7.74 19.20
C ASN A 336 -8.72 -6.27 19.65
N LEU A 337 -9.89 -5.73 20.00
CA LEU A 337 -10.05 -4.32 20.40
C LEU A 337 -9.18 -3.96 21.61
N CYS A 338 -9.16 -4.81 22.61
CA CYS A 338 -8.51 -4.55 23.90
C CYS A 338 -7.14 -5.25 24.04
N THR A 339 -6.42 -5.44 22.93
CA THR A 339 -5.10 -6.10 22.95
C THR A 339 -3.96 -5.07 22.89
N VAL A 340 -2.83 -5.45 23.51
CA VAL A 340 -1.55 -4.73 23.37
C VAL A 340 -1.19 -4.51 21.91
N GLY A 341 -1.39 -5.53 21.07
CA GLY A 341 -1.09 -5.46 19.64
C GLY A 341 -1.85 -4.37 18.92
N THR A 342 -3.16 -4.26 19.11
CA THR A 342 -3.99 -3.21 18.52
C THR A 342 -3.59 -1.83 19.04
N TYR A 343 -3.45 -1.66 20.35
CA TYR A 343 -3.02 -0.39 20.94
C TYR A 343 -1.72 0.12 20.32
N ARG A 344 -0.71 -0.73 20.24
CA ARG A 344 0.59 -0.38 19.65
C ARG A 344 0.49 0.01 18.18
N ASP A 345 -0.32 -0.70 17.40
CA ASP A 345 -0.45 -0.46 15.97
C ASP A 345 -1.13 0.88 15.68
N VAL A 346 -2.27 1.16 16.29
CA VAL A 346 -3.02 2.39 16.05
C VAL A 346 -2.27 3.65 16.52
N MET A 347 -1.45 3.53 17.58
CA MET A 347 -0.66 4.65 18.11
C MET A 347 0.61 4.94 17.30
N LYS A 348 1.09 3.98 16.48
CA LYS A 348 2.36 4.15 15.77
C LYS A 348 2.20 4.62 14.32
N TRP A 349 1.09 4.33 13.64
CA TRP A 349 0.94 4.66 12.21
C TRP A 349 1.18 6.13 11.88
N PRO A 350 0.55 7.12 12.53
CA PRO A 350 0.80 8.53 12.23
C PRO A 350 2.26 8.94 12.44
N LYS A 351 2.93 8.34 13.45
CA LYS A 351 4.33 8.62 13.79
C LYS A 351 5.33 7.98 12.82
N ARG A 352 4.89 7.03 12.02
CA ARG A 352 5.70 6.30 11.04
C ARG A 352 5.51 6.78 9.61
N ASP A 353 4.68 7.78 9.38
CA ASP A 353 4.58 8.39 8.06
C ASP A 353 5.88 9.14 7.74
N LYS A 354 6.65 8.58 6.80
CA LYS A 354 7.97 9.10 6.39
C LYS A 354 7.89 10.02 5.19
N ARG A 355 6.69 10.23 4.66
CA ARG A 355 6.51 11.11 3.51
C ARG A 355 6.74 12.57 3.89
N PRO A 356 7.33 13.39 2.99
CA PRO A 356 7.37 14.84 3.20
C PRO A 356 5.94 15.39 3.32
N GLN A 357 5.79 16.58 3.89
CA GLN A 357 4.48 17.22 4.03
C GLN A 357 3.93 17.66 2.68
N ASP A 358 4.81 18.18 1.82
CA ASP A 358 4.44 18.71 0.52
C ASP A 358 4.55 17.64 -0.59
N GLY A 359 3.64 17.69 -1.56
CA GLY A 359 3.65 16.85 -2.76
C GLY A 359 3.19 15.40 -2.56
N ARG A 360 2.48 15.10 -1.48
CA ARG A 360 1.88 13.78 -1.24
C ARG A 360 0.89 13.42 -2.33
N LYS A 361 1.04 12.23 -2.89
CA LYS A 361 0.13 11.70 -3.91
C LYS A 361 -1.03 10.93 -3.31
N SER A 362 -0.74 10.07 -2.32
CA SER A 362 -1.78 9.29 -1.65
C SER A 362 -2.23 9.95 -0.36
N LEU A 363 -3.53 10.10 -0.17
CA LEU A 363 -4.15 10.69 1.02
C LEU A 363 -4.47 9.59 2.04
N ILE A 364 -4.19 9.84 3.32
CA ILE A 364 -4.33 8.84 4.38
C ILE A 364 -5.02 9.43 5.59
N THR A 365 -6.17 8.86 5.96
CA THR A 365 -6.84 9.08 7.23
C THR A 365 -6.37 8.04 8.25
N PHE A 366 -5.94 8.47 9.44
CA PHE A 366 -5.32 7.60 10.44
C PHE A 366 -6.26 7.13 11.55
N ASP A 367 -7.48 7.64 11.60
CA ASP A 367 -8.43 7.29 12.66
C ASP A 367 -8.78 5.80 12.63
N TRP A 368 -8.42 5.11 13.69
CA TRP A 368 -8.67 3.69 13.85
C TRP A 368 -10.09 3.37 14.33
N LEU A 369 -10.66 4.26 15.18
CA LEU A 369 -12.05 4.23 15.59
C LEU A 369 -12.83 5.24 14.73
N SER A 370 -12.84 5.00 13.44
CA SER A 370 -13.38 5.87 12.40
C SER A 370 -14.87 5.59 12.13
N PRO A 371 -15.59 6.51 11.46
CA PRO A 371 -16.96 6.25 11.02
C PRO A 371 -17.10 4.93 10.24
N TYR A 372 -16.12 4.60 9.38
CA TYR A 372 -16.05 3.34 8.65
C TYR A 372 -16.06 2.10 9.56
N VAL A 373 -15.31 2.14 10.66
CA VAL A 373 -15.27 1.03 11.63
C VAL A 373 -16.54 1.02 12.49
N ILE A 374 -17.05 2.17 12.87
CA ILE A 374 -18.26 2.30 13.67
C ILE A 374 -19.52 1.80 12.95
N GLU A 375 -19.65 2.12 11.67
CA GLU A 375 -20.73 1.57 10.82
C GLU A 375 -20.72 0.04 10.84
N ARG A 376 -19.54 -0.57 10.64
CA ARG A 376 -19.37 -2.03 10.68
C ARG A 376 -19.64 -2.63 12.06
N ILE A 377 -19.24 -1.95 13.13
CA ILE A 377 -19.57 -2.37 14.50
C ILE A 377 -21.08 -2.40 14.71
N LYS A 378 -21.82 -1.39 14.24
CA LYS A 378 -23.28 -1.38 14.35
C LYS A 378 -23.92 -2.53 13.59
N ALA A 379 -23.53 -2.72 12.32
CA ALA A 379 -23.98 -3.87 11.53
C ALA A 379 -23.60 -5.20 12.20
N GLY A 380 -22.45 -5.28 12.86
CA GLY A 380 -22.00 -6.44 13.62
C GLY A 380 -22.85 -6.72 14.84
N VAL A 381 -23.25 -5.70 15.60
CA VAL A 381 -24.17 -5.84 16.74
C VAL A 381 -25.51 -6.41 16.26
N GLU A 382 -26.13 -5.80 15.25
CA GLU A 382 -27.38 -6.29 14.66
C GLU A 382 -27.26 -7.73 14.13
N PHE A 383 -26.13 -8.06 13.52
CA PHE A 383 -25.85 -9.42 13.06
C PHE A 383 -25.78 -10.43 14.22
N LEU A 384 -25.06 -10.10 15.30
CA LEU A 384 -24.92 -10.99 16.47
C LEU A 384 -26.24 -11.19 17.22
N GLU A 385 -27.04 -10.12 17.38
CA GLU A 385 -28.38 -10.19 17.99
C GLU A 385 -29.33 -11.06 17.14
N ARG A 386 -29.34 -10.86 15.82
CA ARG A 386 -30.13 -11.67 14.91
C ARG A 386 -29.74 -13.16 14.96
N LEU A 387 -28.46 -13.48 15.08
CA LEU A 387 -28.02 -14.88 15.25
C LEU A 387 -28.61 -15.53 16.50
N GLN A 388 -28.71 -14.81 17.62
CA GLN A 388 -29.33 -15.30 18.84
C GLN A 388 -30.85 -15.52 18.66
N GLU A 389 -31.52 -14.59 17.98
CA GLU A 389 -32.96 -14.71 17.68
C GLU A 389 -33.26 -15.91 16.78
N GLU A 390 -32.47 -16.10 15.71
CA GLU A 390 -32.70 -17.16 14.72
C GLU A 390 -32.29 -18.56 15.20
N GLN A 391 -31.20 -18.67 15.97
CA GLN A 391 -30.64 -19.98 16.38
C GLN A 391 -30.87 -20.32 17.85
N GLY A 392 -31.41 -19.39 18.63
CA GLY A 392 -31.78 -19.56 20.04
C GLY A 392 -30.76 -19.00 21.03
N PHE A 393 -31.25 -18.37 22.08
CA PHE A 393 -30.41 -17.74 23.12
C PHE A 393 -29.60 -18.73 23.95
N ASP A 394 -30.03 -20.00 24.00
CA ASP A 394 -29.37 -21.08 24.74
C ASP A 394 -28.39 -21.90 23.87
N ALA A 395 -28.16 -21.49 22.60
CA ALA A 395 -27.23 -22.17 21.71
C ALA A 395 -25.79 -22.07 22.25
N GLU A 396 -25.04 -23.16 22.27
CA GLU A 396 -23.63 -23.17 22.66
C GLU A 396 -22.72 -22.60 21.56
N GLU A 397 -23.08 -22.78 20.29
CA GLU A 397 -22.37 -22.32 19.11
C GLU A 397 -23.37 -21.84 18.04
N TYR A 398 -23.09 -20.71 17.41
CA TYR A 398 -23.86 -20.13 16.30
C TYR A 398 -23.14 -20.41 14.98
N SER A 399 -23.86 -20.91 14.00
CA SER A 399 -23.33 -21.25 12.67
C SER A 399 -23.60 -20.14 11.68
N CYS A 400 -22.53 -19.70 11.00
CA CYS A 400 -22.57 -18.72 9.94
C CYS A 400 -22.00 -19.30 8.64
N LYS A 401 -22.22 -18.65 7.51
CA LYS A 401 -21.59 -19.06 6.26
C LYS A 401 -20.07 -18.89 6.36
N GLY A 402 -19.33 -19.99 6.39
CA GLY A 402 -17.88 -20.01 6.42
C GLY A 402 -17.23 -19.94 7.80
N PHE A 403 -17.98 -19.75 8.90
CA PHE A 403 -17.43 -19.71 10.25
C PHE A 403 -18.46 -20.03 11.34
N THR A 404 -17.99 -20.20 12.57
CA THR A 404 -18.84 -20.36 13.75
C THR A 404 -18.45 -19.36 14.84
N ILE A 405 -19.39 -19.05 15.73
CA ILE A 405 -19.18 -18.18 16.90
C ILE A 405 -19.70 -18.95 18.14
N SER A 406 -18.86 -19.17 19.16
CA SER A 406 -19.36 -19.72 20.43
C SER A 406 -20.24 -18.71 21.18
N SER A 407 -21.19 -19.18 21.97
CA SER A 407 -22.04 -18.30 22.80
C SER A 407 -21.23 -17.34 23.66
N ALA A 408 -20.16 -17.82 24.29
CA ALA A 408 -19.26 -16.98 25.09
C ALA A 408 -18.56 -15.91 24.27
N SER A 409 -18.14 -16.21 23.03
CA SER A 409 -17.51 -15.26 22.12
C SER A 409 -18.50 -14.21 21.62
N LEU A 410 -19.74 -14.61 21.35
CA LEU A 410 -20.79 -13.70 20.92
C LEU A 410 -21.10 -12.65 22.01
N HIS A 411 -21.34 -13.09 23.23
CA HIS A 411 -21.63 -12.16 24.34
C HIS A 411 -20.46 -11.22 24.64
N ARG A 412 -19.24 -11.73 24.55
CA ARG A 412 -18.03 -10.91 24.70
C ARG A 412 -17.90 -9.91 23.57
N GLY A 413 -18.23 -10.31 22.34
CA GLY A 413 -18.23 -9.44 21.17
C GLY A 413 -19.21 -8.29 21.31
N LEU A 414 -20.43 -8.56 21.75
CA LEU A 414 -21.41 -7.50 22.04
C LEU A 414 -20.90 -6.51 23.09
N TYR A 415 -20.25 -6.99 24.16
CA TYR A 415 -19.64 -6.12 25.17
C TYR A 415 -18.52 -5.24 24.60
N TYR A 416 -17.62 -5.80 23.77
CA TYR A 416 -16.54 -5.02 23.16
C TYR A 416 -17.06 -4.01 22.14
N TYR A 417 -18.10 -4.36 21.40
CA TYR A 417 -18.72 -3.43 20.46
C TYR A 417 -19.47 -2.30 21.18
N ASP A 418 -20.17 -2.59 22.29
CA ASP A 418 -20.71 -1.55 23.15
C ASP A 418 -19.62 -0.59 23.65
N LEU A 419 -18.49 -1.12 24.12
CA LEU A 419 -17.36 -0.31 24.56
C LEU A 419 -16.84 0.59 23.41
N ALA A 420 -16.68 0.08 22.21
CA ALA A 420 -16.23 0.85 21.05
C ALA A 420 -17.22 1.95 20.67
N LEU A 421 -18.53 1.66 20.70
CA LEU A 421 -19.58 2.66 20.44
C LEU A 421 -19.59 3.76 21.50
N ARG A 422 -19.41 3.44 22.77
CA ARG A 422 -19.28 4.43 23.85
C ARG A 422 -18.01 5.28 23.71
N MET A 423 -16.88 4.69 23.28
CA MET A 423 -15.65 5.46 23.00
C MET A 423 -15.82 6.42 21.82
N TYR A 424 -16.63 6.07 20.84
CA TYR A 424 -16.90 6.97 19.71
C TYR A 424 -17.84 8.12 20.10
N GLY A 425 -18.72 7.92 21.06
CA GLY A 425 -19.62 8.91 21.61
C GLY A 425 -20.92 9.03 20.82
N ASN A 426 -21.03 9.96 19.88
CA ASN A 426 -22.26 10.18 19.15
C ASN A 426 -22.47 9.12 18.03
N ALA A 427 -23.08 8.02 18.41
CA ALA A 427 -23.42 6.93 17.49
C ALA A 427 -24.80 7.10 16.83
N GLY A 428 -25.20 8.32 16.44
CA GLY A 428 -26.39 8.56 15.61
C GLY A 428 -26.37 7.74 14.29
N ASP A 429 -27.30 7.95 13.40
CA ASP A 429 -27.30 7.28 12.11
C ASP A 429 -25.98 7.58 11.38
N VAL A 430 -25.09 6.59 11.34
CA VAL A 430 -23.81 6.68 10.62
C VAL A 430 -24.10 6.26 9.17
N ALA A 431 -23.82 7.15 8.24
CA ALA A 431 -23.88 6.84 6.81
C ALA A 431 -22.93 5.69 6.46
N GLU A 432 -23.12 5.05 5.35
CA GLU A 432 -22.20 4.06 4.80
C GLU A 432 -20.88 4.71 4.39
N TRP A 433 -19.75 4.06 4.70
CA TRP A 433 -18.41 4.57 4.44
C TRP A 433 -17.59 3.62 3.56
N THR A 434 -16.78 4.20 2.69
CA THR A 434 -15.84 3.51 1.79
C THR A 434 -14.40 3.84 2.19
N ASP A 435 -13.52 2.84 2.18
CA ASP A 435 -12.07 3.02 2.27
C ASP A 435 -11.46 2.99 0.85
N LEU A 436 -10.97 4.14 0.38
CA LEU A 436 -10.26 4.29 -0.88
C LEU A 436 -8.74 4.05 -0.66
N LEU A 437 -8.37 2.87 -0.19
CA LEU A 437 -6.99 2.49 0.13
C LEU A 437 -6.28 3.52 1.02
N GLY A 438 -6.90 3.83 2.15
CA GLY A 438 -6.35 4.73 3.15
C GLY A 438 -7.11 6.03 3.35
N LEU A 439 -7.81 6.54 2.34
CA LEU A 439 -8.72 7.68 2.47
C LEU A 439 -10.15 7.18 2.75
N LEU A 440 -10.70 7.56 3.89
CA LEU A 440 -12.08 7.25 4.25
C LEU A 440 -13.02 8.34 3.73
N ALA A 441 -14.11 7.92 3.09
CA ALA A 441 -15.13 8.80 2.52
C ALA A 441 -16.53 8.26 2.77
N PRO A 442 -17.56 9.12 2.93
CA PRO A 442 -18.95 8.68 2.81
C PRO A 442 -19.18 8.02 1.45
N THR A 443 -19.84 6.87 1.41
CA THR A 443 -20.10 6.13 0.16
C THR A 443 -20.88 6.97 -0.85
N GLU A 444 -21.82 7.81 -0.39
CA GLU A 444 -22.56 8.75 -1.22
C GLU A 444 -21.63 9.74 -1.95
N THR A 445 -20.58 10.23 -1.26
CA THR A 445 -19.60 11.15 -1.87
C THR A 445 -18.78 10.45 -2.96
N VAL A 446 -18.45 9.17 -2.78
CA VAL A 446 -17.76 8.37 -3.80
C VAL A 446 -18.69 8.11 -5.00
N GLN A 447 -19.97 7.84 -4.76
CA GLN A 447 -20.96 7.69 -5.82
C GLN A 447 -21.15 9.00 -6.61
N GLN A 448 -21.09 10.16 -5.95
CA GLN A 448 -21.13 11.45 -6.64
C GLN A 448 -19.94 11.65 -7.58
N ILE A 449 -18.74 11.19 -7.19
CA ILE A 449 -17.58 11.19 -8.10
C ILE A 449 -17.86 10.35 -9.35
N ASP A 450 -18.46 9.17 -9.20
CA ASP A 450 -18.84 8.33 -10.34
C ASP A 450 -19.80 9.04 -11.29
N GLU A 451 -20.81 9.75 -10.75
CA GLU A 451 -21.77 10.54 -11.53
C GLU A 451 -21.08 11.72 -12.23
N ASP A 452 -20.22 12.47 -11.54
CA ASP A 452 -19.48 13.60 -12.08
C ASP A 452 -18.55 13.15 -13.24
N ILE A 453 -17.91 11.98 -13.11
CA ILE A 453 -17.14 11.36 -14.20
C ILE A 453 -18.05 10.98 -15.37
N GLN A 454 -19.20 10.36 -15.09
CA GLN A 454 -20.14 9.96 -16.14
C GLN A 454 -20.72 11.15 -16.91
N ASN A 455 -20.98 12.25 -16.23
CA ASN A 455 -21.52 13.47 -16.82
C ASN A 455 -20.44 14.30 -17.52
N GLY A 456 -19.16 14.07 -17.22
CA GLY A 456 -18.02 14.81 -17.77
C GLY A 456 -17.66 16.08 -16.98
N ASP A 457 -18.20 16.24 -15.78
CA ASP A 457 -17.85 17.32 -14.85
C ASP A 457 -16.44 17.10 -14.29
N ILE A 458 -16.03 15.83 -14.13
CA ILE A 458 -14.64 15.41 -13.89
C ILE A 458 -14.13 14.76 -15.19
N ALA A 459 -13.20 15.43 -15.89
CA ALA A 459 -12.73 15.03 -17.21
C ALA A 459 -11.18 14.83 -17.30
N ASP A 460 -10.48 15.00 -16.21
CA ASP A 460 -9.02 14.79 -16.11
C ASP A 460 -8.59 14.41 -14.69
N ILE A 461 -7.35 13.90 -14.60
CA ILE A 461 -6.78 13.41 -13.33
C ILE A 461 -6.64 14.55 -12.31
N THR A 462 -6.26 15.74 -12.73
CA THR A 462 -6.06 16.87 -11.80
C THR A 462 -7.35 17.20 -11.06
N THR A 463 -8.45 17.32 -11.79
CA THR A 463 -9.78 17.60 -11.21
C THR A 463 -10.23 16.46 -10.29
N LEU A 464 -9.92 15.21 -10.63
CA LEU A 464 -10.26 14.05 -9.79
C LEU A 464 -9.43 14.04 -8.49
N GLU A 465 -8.12 14.31 -8.56
CA GLU A 465 -7.27 14.38 -7.38
C GLU A 465 -7.64 15.56 -6.47
N GLU A 466 -8.10 16.70 -7.03
CA GLU A 466 -8.67 17.81 -6.25
C GLU A 466 -9.91 17.35 -5.47
N ARG A 467 -10.76 16.52 -6.06
CA ARG A 467 -11.93 15.94 -5.35
C ARG A 467 -11.52 15.02 -4.20
N PHE A 468 -10.48 14.22 -4.36
CA PHE A 468 -9.96 13.42 -3.26
C PHE A 468 -9.39 14.30 -2.14
N LEU A 469 -8.74 15.41 -2.49
CA LEU A 469 -8.25 16.38 -1.52
C LEU A 469 -9.40 17.04 -0.75
N ASP A 470 -10.47 17.45 -1.42
CA ASP A 470 -11.69 17.99 -0.80
C ASP A 470 -12.29 17.00 0.23
N ILE A 471 -12.32 15.70 -0.11
CA ILE A 471 -12.75 14.64 0.80
C ILE A 471 -11.84 14.59 2.03
N TYR A 472 -10.52 14.59 1.82
CA TYR A 472 -9.55 14.52 2.91
C TYR A 472 -9.67 15.71 3.87
N GLU A 473 -9.82 16.93 3.33
CA GLU A 473 -10.00 18.14 4.14
C GLU A 473 -11.35 18.17 4.87
N SER A 474 -12.39 17.59 4.27
CA SER A 474 -13.72 17.52 4.87
C SER A 474 -13.86 16.41 5.92
N TYR A 475 -12.95 15.45 5.95
CA TYR A 475 -13.03 14.26 6.81
C TYR A 475 -13.18 14.62 8.30
N GLU A 476 -12.43 15.60 8.80
CA GLU A 476 -12.49 16.06 10.20
C GLU A 476 -13.90 16.57 10.60
N GLN A 477 -14.65 17.13 9.65
CA GLN A 477 -16.02 17.61 9.87
C GLN A 477 -17.03 16.44 9.87
N TRP A 478 -16.75 15.40 9.11
CA TRP A 478 -17.66 14.27 8.95
C TRP A 478 -17.51 13.18 10.00
N LYS A 479 -16.31 13.06 10.61
CA LYS A 479 -16.02 11.95 11.53
C LYS A 479 -16.87 11.93 12.81
N GLY A 480 -17.57 13.01 13.13
CA GLY A 480 -18.64 13.04 14.15
C GLY A 480 -18.21 12.71 15.58
N TYR A 481 -16.94 12.84 15.88
CA TYR A 481 -16.36 12.50 17.19
C TYR A 481 -16.86 13.46 18.27
N ALA A 482 -17.41 12.93 19.38
CA ALA A 482 -17.81 13.73 20.53
C ALA A 482 -16.58 14.07 21.38
N GLU A 483 -15.98 15.24 21.15
CA GLU A 483 -14.93 15.76 22.03
C GLU A 483 -15.53 16.24 23.37
N ASN A 484 -14.84 15.93 24.48
CA ASN A 484 -15.15 16.38 25.84
C ASN A 484 -16.47 15.84 26.48
N ASP A 485 -16.87 14.61 26.12
CA ASP A 485 -17.96 13.92 26.81
C ASP A 485 -17.39 13.03 27.92
N ALA A 486 -17.90 13.16 29.14
CA ALA A 486 -17.44 12.41 30.29
C ALA A 486 -17.69 10.89 30.15
N GLU A 487 -18.71 10.48 29.40
CA GLU A 487 -18.98 9.06 29.09
C GLU A 487 -17.94 8.50 28.11
N VAL A 488 -17.53 9.30 27.13
CA VAL A 488 -16.47 8.95 26.18
C VAL A 488 -15.12 8.80 26.90
N GLU A 489 -14.76 9.74 27.77
CA GLU A 489 -13.53 9.68 28.57
C GLU A 489 -13.52 8.43 29.47
N GLN A 490 -14.64 8.11 30.10
CA GLN A 490 -14.79 6.91 30.92
C GLN A 490 -14.62 5.64 30.08
N ALA A 491 -15.19 5.58 28.88
CA ALA A 491 -15.07 4.43 27.99
C ALA A 491 -13.62 4.25 27.51
N PHE A 492 -12.89 5.32 27.21
CA PHE A 492 -11.46 5.24 26.88
C PHE A 492 -10.63 4.72 28.05
N GLU A 493 -10.91 5.17 29.29
CA GLU A 493 -10.21 4.63 30.47
C GLU A 493 -10.55 3.15 30.72
N GLU A 494 -11.77 2.73 30.47
CA GLU A 494 -12.16 1.31 30.51
C GLU A 494 -11.37 0.49 29.48
N TRP A 495 -11.23 0.98 28.24
CA TRP A 495 -10.43 0.39 27.19
C TRP A 495 -8.94 0.30 27.57
N LYS A 496 -8.33 1.40 28.01
CA LYS A 496 -6.93 1.41 28.46
C LYS A 496 -6.68 0.42 29.60
N ASN A 497 -7.61 0.31 30.54
CA ASN A 497 -7.52 -0.67 31.62
C ASN A 497 -7.63 -2.10 31.11
N ALA A 498 -8.43 -2.36 30.07
CA ALA A 498 -8.49 -3.67 29.44
C ALA A 498 -7.17 -4.01 28.69
N VAL A 499 -6.56 -3.04 28.02
CA VAL A 499 -5.24 -3.19 27.39
C VAL A 499 -4.13 -3.43 28.42
N ARG A 500 -4.16 -2.74 29.58
CA ARG A 500 -3.22 -2.99 30.69
C ARG A 500 -3.33 -4.43 31.20
N ARG A 501 -4.55 -4.92 31.42
CA ARG A 501 -4.77 -6.34 31.82
C ARG A 501 -4.30 -7.34 30.79
N ASP A 502 -4.39 -7.02 29.50
CA ASP A 502 -3.84 -7.86 28.44
C ASP A 502 -2.32 -7.92 28.48
N ALA A 503 -1.64 -6.78 28.72
CA ALA A 503 -0.20 -6.71 28.89
C ALA A 503 0.30 -7.50 30.12
N GLU A 504 -0.42 -7.41 31.24
CA GLU A 504 -0.13 -8.18 32.44
C GLU A 504 -0.26 -9.69 32.18
N ARG A 505 -1.25 -10.10 31.38
CA ARG A 505 -1.43 -11.50 30.99
C ARG A 505 -0.29 -12.00 30.09
N GLU A 506 0.15 -11.22 29.10
CA GLU A 506 1.31 -11.57 28.27
C GLU A 506 2.59 -11.72 29.13
N TYR A 507 2.74 -10.88 30.15
CA TYR A 507 3.83 -11.00 31.11
C TYR A 507 3.76 -12.28 31.94
N GLU A 508 2.57 -12.64 32.47
CA GLU A 508 2.36 -13.87 33.22
C GLU A 508 2.63 -15.13 32.37
N MET A 509 2.39 -15.05 31.05
CA MET A 509 2.72 -16.13 30.11
C MET A 509 4.22 -16.19 29.75
N GLY A 510 5.02 -15.21 30.18
CA GLY A 510 6.45 -15.16 29.95
C GLY A 510 6.86 -14.58 28.60
N ASP A 511 5.93 -13.93 27.89
CA ASP A 511 6.18 -13.38 26.55
C ASP A 511 6.92 -12.03 26.56
N VAL A 512 6.94 -11.34 27.71
CA VAL A 512 7.57 -10.02 27.88
C VAL A 512 8.39 -9.95 29.18
N SER A 513 9.44 -9.11 29.22
CA SER A 513 10.24 -8.84 30.42
C SER A 513 9.60 -7.79 31.33
N ASP A 514 10.07 -7.71 32.61
CA ASP A 514 9.66 -6.68 33.57
C ASP A 514 9.83 -5.25 33.01
N GLU A 515 10.96 -4.98 32.35
CA GLU A 515 11.28 -3.69 31.74
C GLU A 515 10.30 -3.37 30.61
N GLN A 516 10.05 -4.33 29.72
CA GLN A 516 9.11 -4.16 28.61
C GLN A 516 7.67 -3.93 29.09
N LEU A 517 7.24 -4.64 30.14
CA LEU A 517 5.92 -4.41 30.75
C LEU A 517 5.83 -3.00 31.35
N THR A 518 6.84 -2.60 32.12
CA THR A 518 6.88 -1.28 32.77
C THR A 518 6.84 -0.16 31.75
N ASP A 519 7.70 -0.21 30.72
CA ASP A 519 7.75 0.78 29.63
C ASP A 519 6.41 0.87 28.89
N PHE A 520 5.78 -0.28 28.63
CA PHE A 520 4.49 -0.32 27.96
C PHE A 520 3.39 0.30 28.83
N LEU A 521 3.29 -0.06 30.10
CA LEU A 521 2.28 0.49 31.03
C LEU A 521 2.43 2.01 31.21
N GLU A 522 3.67 2.53 31.23
CA GLU A 522 3.93 3.97 31.23
C GLU A 522 3.53 4.66 29.94
N SER A 523 3.54 3.96 28.81
CA SER A 523 3.13 4.49 27.50
C SER A 523 1.61 4.64 27.35
N ILE A 524 0.82 3.91 28.14
CA ILE A 524 -0.65 3.98 28.17
C ILE A 524 -1.07 5.13 29.10
N LYS A 525 -1.01 6.35 28.59
CA LYS A 525 -1.42 7.56 29.33
C LYS A 525 -2.87 7.90 29.12
#